data_169e51ccf02c3d9cbcdd495812064aff
#
_entry.id   169e51ccf02c3d9cbcdd495812064aff
#
_cell.length_a   1.000
_cell.length_b   1.000
_cell.length_c   1.000
_cell.angle_alpha   90.00
_cell.angle_beta   90.00
_cell.angle_gamma   90.00
#
_symmetry.space_group_name_H-M   'P 1'
#
loop_
_entity.id
_entity.type
_entity.pdbx_description
1 polymer ?
#
loop_
_entity_poly.entity_id
_entity_poly.type
_entity_poly.pdbx_seq_one_letter_code
_entity_poly.pdbx_strand_id
1 'polypeptide(L)'
;TLDLKDDEAVKVFVEKVKAEAGRVDVLVNSAYQGLAVTKPQLGKKFYEQPLSTYDDHMSAVRWAYAMSQLVAPGMVEAKSGLIVNISSAGGGLYLFSTPYGVMHSAMDRLAADMATELKGTGVAAVSLWPGGAVTESTAFPDGETPAFAGRAVAALAAAGDLAAKSGKILMTSELATEYGFVDATGAMPVGSMASGAGV
;
A
#
# COMPACT_ATOMS: atom_id res chain seq x y z
N THR A 1 -4.22 18.30 -9.01
CA THR A 1 -3.59 17.92 -7.73
C THR A 1 -4.69 17.83 -6.69
N LEU A 2 -4.69 16.80 -5.85
CA LEU A 2 -5.62 16.60 -4.74
C LEU A 2 -4.82 16.65 -3.44
N ASP A 3 -5.28 17.46 -2.48
CA ASP A 3 -4.75 17.43 -1.11
C ASP A 3 -5.57 16.44 -0.29
N LEU A 4 -4.93 15.36 0.16
CA LEU A 4 -5.58 14.32 0.96
C LEU A 4 -5.87 14.73 2.42
N LYS A 5 -5.45 15.94 2.82
CA LYS A 5 -5.81 16.55 4.12
C LYS A 5 -7.18 17.23 4.07
N ASP A 6 -7.69 17.53 2.89
CA ASP A 6 -8.99 18.16 2.66
C ASP A 6 -10.04 17.07 2.35
N ASP A 7 -10.81 16.69 3.36
CA ASP A 7 -11.81 15.63 3.25
C ASP A 7 -12.92 15.93 2.24
N GLU A 8 -13.32 17.21 2.11
CA GLU A 8 -14.34 17.59 1.13
C GLU A 8 -13.78 17.53 -0.29
N ALA A 9 -12.54 17.97 -0.52
CA ALA A 9 -11.89 17.82 -1.81
C ALA A 9 -11.71 16.34 -2.20
N VAL A 10 -11.39 15.48 -1.24
CA VAL A 10 -11.29 14.01 -1.45
C VAL A 10 -12.64 13.42 -1.85
N LYS A 11 -13.71 13.79 -1.15
CA LYS A 11 -15.08 13.35 -1.47
C LYS A 11 -15.52 13.80 -2.87
N VAL A 12 -15.35 15.09 -3.18
CA VAL A 12 -15.66 15.65 -4.51
C VAL A 12 -14.87 14.92 -5.60
N PHE A 13 -13.60 14.62 -5.35
CA PHE A 13 -12.76 13.87 -6.29
C PHE A 13 -13.31 12.46 -6.55
N VAL A 14 -13.68 11.72 -5.50
CA VAL A 14 -14.24 10.36 -5.64
C VAL A 14 -15.57 10.39 -6.39
N GLU A 15 -16.45 11.34 -6.09
CA GLU A 15 -17.72 11.50 -6.82
C GLU A 15 -17.50 11.84 -8.31
N LYS A 16 -16.51 12.69 -8.60
CA LYS A 16 -16.11 12.98 -9.99
C LYS A 16 -15.64 11.71 -10.70
N VAL A 17 -14.76 10.91 -10.09
CA VAL A 17 -14.28 9.64 -10.68
C VAL A 17 -15.46 8.70 -10.96
N LYS A 18 -16.40 8.57 -10.01
CA LYS A 18 -17.60 7.74 -10.21
C LYS A 18 -18.47 8.25 -11.36
N ALA A 19 -18.65 9.57 -11.46
CA ALA A 19 -19.46 10.17 -12.52
C ALA A 19 -18.81 9.97 -13.91
N GLU A 20 -17.48 10.03 -14.02
CA GLU A 20 -16.76 9.89 -15.30
C GLU A 20 -16.53 8.44 -15.71
N ALA A 21 -16.21 7.54 -14.77
CA ALA A 21 -15.85 6.16 -15.04
C ALA A 21 -16.95 5.13 -14.68
N GLY A 22 -18.03 5.57 -14.05
CA GLY A 22 -19.12 4.72 -13.59
C GLY A 22 -18.82 4.04 -12.25
N ARG A 23 -17.63 3.45 -12.08
CA ARG A 23 -17.22 2.77 -10.85
C ARG A 23 -15.69 2.77 -10.67
N VAL A 24 -15.26 2.41 -9.48
CA VAL A 24 -13.86 2.12 -9.17
C VAL A 24 -13.73 0.63 -8.91
N ASP A 25 -12.95 -0.07 -9.72
CA ASP A 25 -12.71 -1.52 -9.57
C ASP A 25 -11.50 -1.81 -8.70
N VAL A 26 -10.49 -0.93 -8.74
CA VAL A 26 -9.25 -1.07 -7.97
C VAL A 26 -8.91 0.25 -7.32
N LEU A 27 -8.71 0.23 -6.00
CA LEU A 27 -8.16 1.35 -5.23
C LEU A 27 -6.78 0.98 -4.72
N VAL A 28 -5.77 1.80 -5.05
CA VAL A 28 -4.41 1.66 -4.53
C VAL A 28 -4.09 2.82 -3.62
N ASN A 29 -4.01 2.55 -2.32
CA ASN A 29 -3.58 3.50 -1.30
C ASN A 29 -2.05 3.48 -1.20
N SER A 30 -1.39 4.41 -1.91
CA SER A 30 0.07 4.53 -1.97
C SER A 30 0.57 5.90 -1.50
N ALA A 31 -0.32 6.80 -1.07
CA ALA A 31 0.05 8.13 -0.64
C ALA A 31 0.78 8.09 0.70
N TYR A 32 2.00 8.63 0.71
CA TYR A 32 2.87 8.69 1.88
C TYR A 32 3.76 9.94 1.79
N GLN A 33 4.05 10.57 2.92
CA GLN A 33 4.91 11.77 2.97
C GLN A 33 6.37 11.47 2.57
N GLY A 34 6.73 10.20 2.57
CA GLY A 34 7.97 9.71 2.00
C GLY A 34 9.22 10.08 2.77
N LEU A 35 10.31 10.11 2.03
CA LEU A 35 11.64 10.34 2.56
C LEU A 35 11.84 11.77 3.10
N ALA A 36 11.01 12.72 2.71
CA ALA A 36 11.07 14.08 3.25
C ALA A 36 10.84 14.11 4.77
N VAL A 37 9.98 13.23 5.27
CA VAL A 37 9.72 13.07 6.71
C VAL A 37 10.72 12.11 7.36
N THR A 38 11.08 11.04 6.69
CA THR A 38 11.91 9.96 7.25
C THR A 38 13.39 10.35 7.32
N LYS A 39 13.97 10.90 6.24
CA LYS A 39 15.41 11.21 6.15
C LYS A 39 15.94 12.10 7.27
N PRO A 40 15.28 13.19 7.68
CA PRO A 40 15.80 14.04 8.75
C PRO A 40 15.84 13.37 10.12
N GLN A 41 15.18 12.23 10.29
CA GLN A 41 15.04 11.50 11.53
C GLN A 41 15.88 10.23 11.60
N LEU A 42 16.56 9.85 10.51
CA LEU A 42 17.41 8.66 10.48
C LEU A 42 18.49 8.73 11.57
N GLY A 43 18.64 7.64 12.31
CA GLY A 43 19.60 7.51 13.40
C GLY A 43 19.18 8.15 14.72
N LYS A 44 18.11 8.97 14.77
CA LYS A 44 17.58 9.52 16.00
C LYS A 44 16.72 8.51 16.75
N LYS A 45 16.80 8.52 18.06
CA LYS A 45 15.91 7.74 18.91
C LYS A 45 14.50 8.34 18.88
N PHE A 46 13.47 7.53 19.15
CA PHE A 46 12.08 7.99 19.09
C PHE A 46 11.79 9.21 19.97
N TYR A 47 12.45 9.30 21.13
CA TYR A 47 12.29 10.42 22.08
C TYR A 47 13.07 11.70 21.67
N GLU A 48 13.86 11.64 20.61
CA GLU A 48 14.58 12.78 20.02
C GLU A 48 13.87 13.33 18.79
N GLN A 49 12.84 12.64 18.31
CA GLN A 49 12.09 13.03 17.14
C GLN A 49 10.93 13.96 17.53
N PRO A 50 10.62 14.98 16.71
CA PRO A 50 9.45 15.82 16.96
C PRO A 50 8.17 14.98 16.78
N LEU A 51 7.13 15.29 17.57
CA LEU A 51 5.84 14.59 17.49
C LEU A 51 5.21 14.67 16.10
N SER A 52 5.45 15.76 15.38
CA SER A 52 5.00 15.91 13.99
C SER A 52 5.49 14.79 13.06
N THR A 53 6.65 14.17 13.36
CA THR A 53 7.12 13.00 12.59
C THR A 53 6.13 11.83 12.70
N TYR A 54 5.59 11.62 13.90
CA TYR A 54 4.57 10.59 14.10
C TYR A 54 3.27 10.94 13.35
N ASP A 55 2.79 12.18 13.49
CA ASP A 55 1.57 12.66 12.84
C ASP A 55 1.67 12.56 11.30
N ASP A 56 2.82 12.95 10.75
CA ASP A 56 3.09 12.88 9.32
C ASP A 56 3.06 11.43 8.80
N HIS A 57 3.64 10.48 9.54
CA HIS A 57 3.56 9.06 9.16
C HIS A 57 2.13 8.54 9.25
N MET A 58 1.43 8.80 10.36
CA MET A 58 0.07 8.32 10.57
C MET A 58 -0.96 8.93 9.61
N SER A 59 -0.65 10.06 9.00
CA SER A 59 -1.51 10.65 7.97
C SER A 59 -1.78 9.71 6.79
N ALA A 60 -0.81 8.86 6.41
CA ALA A 60 -0.97 7.87 5.34
C ALA A 60 -2.09 6.85 5.66
N VAL A 61 -2.16 6.40 6.92
CA VAL A 61 -3.21 5.46 7.38
C VAL A 61 -4.58 6.11 7.30
N ARG A 62 -4.67 7.39 7.75
CA ARG A 62 -5.92 8.17 7.69
C ARG A 62 -6.39 8.34 6.25
N TRP A 63 -5.51 8.67 5.33
CA TRP A 63 -5.84 8.86 3.92
C TRP A 63 -6.30 7.55 3.27
N ALA A 64 -5.60 6.45 3.55
CA ALA A 64 -6.00 5.13 3.07
C ALA A 64 -7.39 4.74 3.57
N TYR A 65 -7.70 5.00 4.84
CA TYR A 65 -9.02 4.76 5.41
C TYR A 65 -10.09 5.62 4.73
N ALA A 66 -9.88 6.94 4.63
CA ALA A 66 -10.84 7.86 4.04
C ALA A 66 -11.17 7.51 2.57
N MET A 67 -10.15 7.23 1.75
CA MET A 67 -10.36 6.80 0.36
C MET A 67 -11.12 5.49 0.29
N SER A 68 -10.76 4.51 1.11
CA SER A 68 -11.42 3.20 1.14
C SER A 68 -12.88 3.31 1.56
N GLN A 69 -13.18 4.14 2.57
CA GLN A 69 -14.56 4.40 3.04
C GLN A 69 -15.45 4.98 1.93
N LEU A 70 -14.92 5.87 1.10
CA LEU A 70 -15.67 6.50 0.02
C LEU A 70 -15.87 5.58 -1.20
N VAL A 71 -14.93 4.68 -1.46
CA VAL A 71 -14.93 3.82 -2.64
C VAL A 71 -15.63 2.48 -2.39
N ALA A 72 -15.46 1.88 -1.21
CA ALA A 72 -15.95 0.55 -0.89
C ALA A 72 -17.47 0.34 -1.13
N PRO A 73 -18.38 1.29 -0.84
CA PRO A 73 -19.81 1.08 -1.09
C PRO A 73 -20.13 0.72 -2.54
N GLY A 74 -19.50 1.40 -3.51
CA GLY A 74 -19.71 1.10 -4.94
C GLY A 74 -19.13 -0.27 -5.36
N MET A 75 -18.00 -0.68 -4.76
CA MET A 75 -17.45 -2.02 -4.97
C MET A 75 -18.36 -3.10 -4.41
N VAL A 76 -18.93 -2.88 -3.21
CA VAL A 76 -19.87 -3.81 -2.56
C VAL A 76 -21.15 -3.96 -3.39
N GLU A 77 -21.70 -2.86 -3.90
CA GLU A 77 -22.87 -2.87 -4.79
C GLU A 77 -22.57 -3.67 -6.07
N ALA A 78 -21.41 -3.47 -6.67
CA ALA A 78 -20.95 -4.20 -7.85
C ALA A 78 -20.56 -5.66 -7.55
N LYS A 79 -20.46 -6.07 -6.29
CA LYS A 79 -19.96 -7.37 -5.82
C LYS A 79 -18.58 -7.70 -6.37
N SER A 80 -17.76 -6.70 -6.58
CA SER A 80 -16.44 -6.82 -7.19
C SER A 80 -15.59 -5.61 -6.81
N GLY A 81 -14.36 -5.85 -6.39
CA GLY A 81 -13.42 -4.77 -6.12
C GLY A 81 -12.16 -5.25 -5.41
N LEU A 82 -11.11 -4.45 -5.53
CA LEU A 82 -9.83 -4.68 -4.88
C LEU A 82 -9.33 -3.39 -4.23
N ILE A 83 -9.06 -3.45 -2.93
CA ILE A 83 -8.39 -2.39 -2.18
C ILE A 83 -6.98 -2.87 -1.85
N VAL A 84 -5.96 -2.12 -2.27
CA VAL A 84 -4.56 -2.43 -2.01
C VAL A 84 -3.95 -1.31 -1.17
N ASN A 85 -3.50 -1.64 0.03
CA ASN A 85 -2.69 -0.73 0.85
C ASN A 85 -1.21 -1.02 0.58
N ILE A 86 -0.47 -0.04 0.05
CA ILE A 86 0.98 -0.18 -0.10
C ILE A 86 1.62 0.03 1.27
N SER A 87 2.30 -1.02 1.74
CA SER A 87 2.99 -1.05 3.02
C SER A 87 4.47 -1.45 2.82
N SER A 88 5.12 -1.97 3.82
CA SER A 88 6.50 -2.46 3.73
C SER A 88 6.84 -3.43 4.86
N ALA A 89 7.98 -4.11 4.73
CA ALA A 89 8.54 -4.94 5.79
C ALA A 89 8.72 -4.21 7.14
N GLY A 90 8.71 -2.88 7.14
CA GLY A 90 8.69 -2.07 8.36
C GLY A 90 7.48 -2.31 9.26
N GLY A 91 6.40 -2.89 8.74
CA GLY A 91 5.25 -3.33 9.53
C GLY A 91 5.53 -4.55 10.43
N GLY A 92 6.49 -5.40 10.05
CA GLY A 92 6.86 -6.60 10.78
C GLY A 92 8.22 -6.54 11.49
N LEU A 93 9.09 -5.59 11.12
CA LEU A 93 10.43 -5.46 11.69
C LEU A 93 10.84 -3.98 11.80
N TYR A 94 11.82 -3.69 12.65
CA TYR A 94 12.29 -2.32 12.81
C TYR A 94 13.07 -1.86 11.57
N LEU A 95 12.49 -0.88 10.86
CA LEU A 95 13.15 -0.15 9.78
C LEU A 95 13.04 1.35 10.02
N PHE A 96 14.12 2.08 9.79
CA PHE A 96 14.23 3.54 9.80
C PHE A 96 13.87 4.23 11.12
N SER A 97 12.63 4.09 11.62
CA SER A 97 12.17 4.76 12.84
C SER A 97 10.92 4.09 13.43
N THR A 98 10.63 4.39 14.71
CA THR A 98 9.39 3.91 15.37
C THR A 98 8.12 4.37 14.65
N PRO A 99 7.93 5.67 14.29
CA PRO A 99 6.74 6.09 13.54
C PRO A 99 6.57 5.37 12.20
N TYR A 100 7.67 5.10 11.48
CA TYR A 100 7.64 4.34 10.24
C TYR A 100 7.08 2.93 10.44
N GLY A 101 7.61 2.20 11.41
CA GLY A 101 7.14 0.84 11.71
C GLY A 101 5.68 0.81 12.15
N VAL A 102 5.28 1.72 13.05
CA VAL A 102 3.89 1.81 13.52
C VAL A 102 2.92 2.11 12.37
N MET A 103 3.26 3.03 11.48
CA MET A 103 2.44 3.37 10.32
C MET A 103 2.25 2.15 9.40
N HIS A 104 3.31 1.42 9.06
CA HIS A 104 3.20 0.25 8.20
C HIS A 104 2.43 -0.90 8.88
N SER A 105 2.64 -1.15 10.18
CA SER A 105 1.81 -2.11 10.94
C SER A 105 0.34 -1.71 10.92
N ALA A 106 0.04 -0.41 11.03
CA ALA A 106 -1.34 0.09 10.96
C ALA A 106 -1.94 -0.07 9.55
N MET A 107 -1.16 0.11 8.48
CA MET A 107 -1.61 -0.15 7.09
C MET A 107 -1.94 -1.63 6.87
N ASP A 108 -1.13 -2.54 7.41
CA ASP A 108 -1.34 -3.98 7.34
C ASP A 108 -2.59 -4.38 8.12
N ARG A 109 -2.74 -3.86 9.33
CA ARG A 109 -3.92 -4.07 10.16
C ARG A 109 -5.19 -3.52 9.51
N LEU A 110 -5.14 -2.34 8.93
CA LEU A 110 -6.26 -1.74 8.21
C LEU A 110 -6.75 -2.64 7.08
N ALA A 111 -5.83 -3.21 6.28
CA ALA A 111 -6.21 -4.16 5.22
C ALA A 111 -6.90 -5.42 5.78
N ALA A 112 -6.38 -5.98 6.87
CA ALA A 112 -6.93 -7.18 7.50
C ALA A 112 -8.34 -6.96 8.08
N ASP A 113 -8.56 -5.81 8.73
CA ASP A 113 -9.85 -5.48 9.32
C ASP A 113 -10.89 -5.17 8.23
N MET A 114 -10.52 -4.38 7.20
CA MET A 114 -11.39 -4.14 6.04
C MET A 114 -11.77 -5.45 5.34
N ALA A 115 -10.83 -6.38 5.17
CA ALA A 115 -11.10 -7.69 4.57
C ALA A 115 -12.12 -8.50 5.40
N THR A 116 -12.06 -8.39 6.73
CA THR A 116 -13.02 -9.03 7.63
C THR A 116 -14.44 -8.47 7.44
N GLU A 117 -14.56 -7.15 7.37
CA GLU A 117 -15.84 -6.47 7.17
C GLU A 117 -16.41 -6.68 5.75
N LEU A 118 -15.53 -6.83 4.74
CA LEU A 118 -15.90 -7.06 3.34
C LEU A 118 -16.16 -8.53 2.99
N LYS A 119 -16.06 -9.44 3.97
CA LYS A 119 -16.23 -10.88 3.72
C LYS A 119 -17.60 -11.18 3.11
N GLY A 120 -17.60 -11.91 2.00
CA GLY A 120 -18.82 -12.32 1.29
C GLY A 120 -19.43 -11.24 0.38
N THR A 121 -18.83 -10.05 0.29
CA THR A 121 -19.32 -8.97 -0.58
C THR A 121 -18.77 -9.04 -2.00
N GLY A 122 -17.77 -9.87 -2.27
CA GLY A 122 -17.05 -9.91 -3.54
C GLY A 122 -15.89 -8.90 -3.63
N VAL A 123 -15.63 -8.14 -2.56
CA VAL A 123 -14.55 -7.16 -2.48
C VAL A 123 -13.40 -7.73 -1.64
N ALA A 124 -12.18 -7.57 -2.11
CA ALA A 124 -10.97 -7.94 -1.38
C ALA A 124 -10.20 -6.70 -0.92
N ALA A 125 -9.57 -6.79 0.26
CA ALA A 125 -8.62 -5.81 0.75
C ALA A 125 -7.30 -6.52 1.12
N VAL A 126 -6.16 -6.01 0.67
CA VAL A 126 -4.85 -6.60 0.89
C VAL A 126 -3.83 -5.54 1.27
N SER A 127 -2.80 -5.94 2.00
CA SER A 127 -1.58 -5.16 2.14
C SER A 127 -0.53 -5.68 1.16
N LEU A 128 0.13 -4.79 0.44
CA LEU A 128 1.19 -5.13 -0.52
C LEU A 128 2.52 -4.57 -0.03
N TRP A 129 3.51 -5.42 0.11
CA TRP A 129 4.88 -5.05 0.47
C TRP A 129 5.78 -5.10 -0.77
N PRO A 130 6.10 -3.95 -1.36
CA PRO A 130 7.20 -3.85 -2.32
C PRO A 130 8.53 -4.10 -1.64
N GLY A 131 9.51 -4.57 -2.42
CA GLY A 131 10.91 -4.58 -2.01
C GLY A 131 11.54 -3.19 -2.02
N GLY A 132 12.84 -3.13 -1.79
CA GLY A 132 13.60 -1.89 -1.91
C GLY A 132 13.51 -1.34 -3.34
N ALA A 133 13.03 -0.10 -3.50
CA ALA A 133 12.75 0.46 -4.81
C ALA A 133 13.87 1.38 -5.33
N VAL A 134 14.09 1.35 -6.65
CA VAL A 134 14.89 2.32 -7.37
C VAL A 134 13.98 3.43 -7.88
N THR A 135 14.13 4.62 -7.32
CA THR A 135 13.34 5.81 -7.66
C THR A 135 14.31 7.01 -7.81
N GLU A 136 13.78 8.17 -8.12
CA GLU A 136 14.55 9.43 -8.10
C GLU A 136 15.10 9.79 -6.69
N SER A 137 14.51 9.22 -5.65
CA SER A 137 14.87 9.50 -4.24
C SER A 137 15.60 8.37 -3.53
N THR A 138 15.57 7.17 -4.09
CA THR A 138 16.18 5.96 -3.52
C THR A 138 16.93 5.15 -4.59
N ALA A 139 18.05 4.58 -4.23
CA ALA A 139 18.82 3.68 -5.08
C ALA A 139 19.17 2.43 -4.27
N PHE A 140 18.25 1.49 -4.21
CA PHE A 140 18.57 0.16 -3.67
C PHE A 140 19.23 -0.66 -4.79
N PRO A 141 20.46 -1.16 -4.59
CA PRO A 141 21.10 -2.05 -5.56
C PRO A 141 20.17 -3.23 -5.88
N ASP A 142 19.97 -3.52 -7.15
CA ASP A 142 19.10 -4.61 -7.63
C ASP A 142 17.64 -4.52 -7.13
N GLY A 143 17.19 -3.32 -6.75
CA GLY A 143 15.84 -3.03 -6.26
C GLY A 143 14.78 -3.08 -7.36
N GLU A 144 13.55 -3.03 -6.92
CA GLU A 144 12.37 -3.01 -7.79
C GLU A 144 12.21 -1.65 -8.49
N THR A 145 11.76 -1.63 -9.75
CA THR A 145 11.22 -0.39 -10.30
C THR A 145 9.80 -0.14 -9.76
N PRO A 146 9.31 1.12 -9.75
CA PRO A 146 7.92 1.38 -9.36
C PRO A 146 6.89 0.59 -10.20
N ALA A 147 7.24 0.23 -11.45
CA ALA A 147 6.39 -0.57 -12.32
C ALA A 147 6.19 -2.01 -11.81
N PHE A 148 7.13 -2.54 -11.00
CA PHE A 148 7.00 -3.91 -10.48
C PHE A 148 5.82 -4.03 -9.49
N ALA A 149 5.71 -3.09 -8.56
CA ALA A 149 4.54 -3.02 -7.68
C ALA A 149 3.23 -2.82 -8.46
N GLY A 150 3.25 -1.99 -9.52
CA GLY A 150 2.11 -1.81 -10.42
C GLY A 150 1.71 -3.10 -11.13
N ARG A 151 2.67 -3.93 -11.59
CA ARG A 151 2.42 -5.24 -12.19
C ARG A 151 1.83 -6.22 -11.19
N ALA A 152 2.28 -6.20 -9.93
CA ALA A 152 1.70 -7.00 -8.86
C ALA A 152 0.22 -6.66 -8.63
N VAL A 153 -0.12 -5.36 -8.58
CA VAL A 153 -1.52 -4.90 -8.49
C VAL A 153 -2.34 -5.36 -9.70
N ALA A 154 -1.81 -5.21 -10.91
CA ALA A 154 -2.49 -5.64 -12.14
C ALA A 154 -2.74 -7.15 -12.17
N ALA A 155 -1.75 -7.94 -11.75
CA ALA A 155 -1.87 -9.39 -11.64
C ALA A 155 -2.94 -9.79 -10.61
N LEU A 156 -2.93 -9.16 -9.42
CA LEU A 156 -3.96 -9.36 -8.41
C LEU A 156 -5.36 -9.02 -8.95
N ALA A 157 -5.51 -7.87 -9.62
CA ALA A 157 -6.80 -7.45 -10.15
C ALA A 157 -7.35 -8.41 -11.23
N ALA A 158 -6.47 -9.09 -11.97
CA ALA A 158 -6.82 -10.08 -12.98
C ALA A 158 -7.00 -11.51 -12.42
N ALA A 159 -6.57 -11.74 -11.17
CA ALA A 159 -6.57 -13.08 -10.59
C ALA A 159 -7.98 -13.54 -10.19
N GLY A 160 -8.23 -14.83 -10.36
CA GLY A 160 -9.49 -15.47 -9.95
C GLY A 160 -9.53 -15.84 -8.45
N ASP A 161 -8.45 -15.61 -7.70
CA ASP A 161 -8.25 -16.08 -6.32
C ASP A 161 -8.25 -14.96 -5.27
N LEU A 162 -8.70 -13.75 -5.62
CA LEU A 162 -8.71 -12.58 -4.75
C LEU A 162 -9.30 -12.83 -3.36
N ALA A 163 -10.38 -13.62 -3.28
CA ALA A 163 -11.01 -13.94 -2.00
C ALA A 163 -10.07 -14.71 -1.07
N ALA A 164 -9.20 -15.56 -1.60
CA ALA A 164 -8.23 -16.32 -0.83
C ALA A 164 -7.04 -15.47 -0.36
N LYS A 165 -6.80 -14.32 -1.00
CA LYS A 165 -5.73 -13.38 -0.67
C LYS A 165 -6.20 -12.24 0.23
N SER A 166 -7.51 -12.00 0.32
CA SER A 166 -8.09 -10.92 1.14
C SER A 166 -7.67 -11.04 2.61
N GLY A 167 -7.25 -9.93 3.19
CA GLY A 167 -6.75 -9.82 4.56
C GLY A 167 -5.28 -10.17 4.74
N LYS A 168 -4.59 -10.57 3.69
CA LYS A 168 -3.18 -10.98 3.77
C LYS A 168 -2.23 -9.83 3.46
N ILE A 169 -1.03 -9.97 3.99
CA ILE A 169 0.17 -9.27 3.55
C ILE A 169 0.73 -10.08 2.38
N LEU A 170 0.94 -9.43 1.25
CA LEU A 170 1.45 -10.02 0.02
C LEU A 170 2.75 -9.31 -0.37
N MET A 171 3.74 -10.06 -0.84
CA MET A 171 5.00 -9.49 -1.32
C MET A 171 5.02 -9.45 -2.85
N THR A 172 5.52 -8.36 -3.43
CA THR A 172 5.63 -8.20 -4.89
C THR A 172 6.39 -9.34 -5.55
N SER A 173 7.48 -9.79 -4.92
CA SER A 173 8.33 -10.90 -5.43
C SER A 173 7.62 -12.27 -5.39
N GLU A 174 6.80 -12.52 -4.36
CA GLU A 174 6.01 -13.76 -4.28
C GLU A 174 4.92 -13.79 -5.34
N LEU A 175 4.21 -12.65 -5.50
CA LEU A 175 3.19 -12.51 -6.54
C LEU A 175 3.80 -12.62 -7.95
N ALA A 176 5.00 -12.08 -8.15
CA ALA A 176 5.71 -12.20 -9.42
C ALA A 176 6.03 -13.66 -9.76
N THR A 177 6.45 -14.45 -8.77
CA THR A 177 6.68 -15.88 -8.93
C THR A 177 5.37 -16.63 -9.19
N GLU A 178 4.32 -16.33 -8.43
CA GLU A 178 3.03 -17.00 -8.53
C GLU A 178 2.30 -16.72 -9.85
N TYR A 179 2.31 -15.45 -10.29
CA TYR A 179 1.58 -15.02 -11.50
C TYR A 179 2.47 -14.91 -12.76
N GLY A 180 3.77 -15.20 -12.64
CA GLY A 180 4.67 -15.30 -13.80
C GLY A 180 5.01 -13.96 -14.47
N PHE A 181 5.12 -12.86 -13.72
CA PHE A 181 5.57 -11.59 -14.26
C PHE A 181 6.98 -11.21 -13.81
N VAL A 182 7.63 -10.33 -14.56
CA VAL A 182 8.95 -9.76 -14.25
C VAL A 182 8.88 -8.24 -14.19
N ASP A 183 9.94 -7.59 -13.73
CA ASP A 183 9.99 -6.12 -13.70
C ASP A 183 10.02 -5.51 -15.11
N ALA A 184 9.87 -4.20 -15.21
CA ALA A 184 9.98 -3.45 -16.46
C ALA A 184 11.33 -3.61 -17.15
N THR A 185 12.38 -3.93 -16.41
CA THR A 185 13.72 -4.26 -16.90
C THR A 185 13.80 -5.64 -17.59
N GLY A 186 12.76 -6.47 -17.48
CA GLY A 186 12.76 -7.85 -17.95
C GLY A 186 13.40 -8.85 -16.97
N ALA A 187 13.82 -8.41 -15.80
CA ALA A 187 14.45 -9.23 -14.77
C ALA A 187 13.55 -9.37 -13.52
N MET A 188 13.83 -10.38 -12.70
CA MET A 188 13.32 -10.46 -11.33
C MET A 188 14.22 -9.62 -10.43
N PRO A 189 13.69 -8.67 -9.66
CA PRO A 189 14.49 -7.92 -8.69
C PRO A 189 15.06 -8.87 -7.62
N VAL A 190 16.37 -8.76 -7.37
CA VAL A 190 17.08 -9.62 -6.41
C VAL A 190 17.14 -8.98 -5.02
N GLY A 191 17.03 -7.64 -4.97
CA GLY A 191 17.14 -6.85 -3.74
C GLY A 191 15.86 -6.72 -2.92
N SER A 192 14.84 -7.58 -3.14
CA SER A 192 13.65 -7.54 -2.29
C SER A 192 14.05 -7.99 -0.87
N MET A 193 13.85 -7.15 0.13
CA MET A 193 14.08 -7.48 1.56
C MET A 193 13.15 -8.56 2.10
N ALA A 194 12.47 -9.27 1.22
CA ALA A 194 11.60 -10.40 1.50
C ALA A 194 12.34 -11.73 1.66
N SER A 195 13.66 -11.77 1.46
CA SER A 195 14.42 -12.94 1.88
C SER A 195 14.49 -12.93 3.40
N GLY A 196 13.62 -13.67 4.04
CA GLY A 196 13.47 -13.83 5.48
C GLY A 196 14.80 -14.00 6.21
N ALA A 197 15.39 -12.89 6.56
CA ALA A 197 16.34 -12.85 7.66
C ALA A 197 15.50 -12.94 8.94
N GLY A 198 15.53 -14.09 9.57
CA GLY A 198 14.67 -14.50 10.65
C GLY A 198 14.41 -13.44 11.71
N VAL A 199 13.16 -13.36 12.10
CA VAL A 199 12.73 -12.92 13.42
C VAL A 199 12.81 -14.10 14.36
#